data_5a03b3fac3e9b59db38ff9bf6145915d
#
_entry.id   5a03b3fac3e9b59db38ff9bf6145915d
#
_cell.length_a   1.000
_cell.length_b   1.000
_cell.length_c   1.000
_cell.angle_alpha   90.00
_cell.angle_beta   90.00
_cell.angle_gamma   90.00
#
_symmetry.space_group_name_H-M   'P 1'
#
loop_
_entity.id
_entity.type
_entity.pdbx_description
1 polymer ?
#
loop_
_entity_poly.entity_id
_entity_poly.type
_entity_poly.pdbx_seq_one_letter_code
_entity_poly.pdbx_strand_id
1 'polypeptide(L)'
;TQSRSSAASDVYKRQVEDLARALRGELFSRRYGDAVRLEVADTCPKHLSDYLLKQFNLHETELYQVNGPVNLTRLFSITGLDSHPELQYIPFTPQIPKLLQNSENIFSVISKQDILLLHPFESFTPVVDLLRQAAKDPHVLAVRQTLYRSGANSEIVDALVDAARNGKEVTAVIELRARFDEESNLQMASRLQAAGAVVIYGVVGFKTHAKMMLILRREAGEIVRYAHLGTGNYHAANARLYTDYSLLTSDDALCEDVGKLFSQLIGMGKTLRMKKLLHAPFTLKKGMLDMIARETQFALDGKPAHIIAKFNSLTDPKIIRALYKASQSGVRIDLVVRGMCCLRPGIAGVSHNIHVRSIIGRFLEHTRVFYFLNGGEEQMFLSSADWMERNLDKRVETCFPVEGKKLILRVKKELESYLTDNTHSWSLQSDGRYIRNTPTGNQNPRSAQATLLERLGSPVLPVR
;
A
#
# COMPACT_ATOMS: atom_id res chain seq x y z
N THR A 1 23.03 -17.67 -28.79
CA THR A 1 22.27 -16.65 -28.01
C THR A 1 21.57 -17.24 -26.80
N GLN A 2 21.21 -18.54 -26.79
CA GLN A 2 20.62 -19.24 -25.65
C GLN A 2 21.58 -19.40 -24.43
N SER A 3 22.90 -19.56 -24.68
CA SER A 3 23.86 -19.81 -23.60
C SER A 3 24.17 -18.61 -22.71
N ARG A 4 24.03 -17.36 -23.19
CA ARG A 4 24.29 -16.15 -22.40
C ARG A 4 23.12 -15.77 -21.48
N SER A 5 21.89 -16.08 -21.83
CA SER A 5 20.71 -15.85 -20.97
C SER A 5 20.65 -16.87 -19.83
N SER A 6 21.04 -18.10 -20.05
CA SER A 6 21.10 -19.16 -19.03
C SER A 6 22.18 -18.85 -17.98
N ALA A 7 23.38 -18.46 -18.39
CA ALA A 7 24.46 -18.11 -17.46
C ALA A 7 24.14 -16.89 -16.59
N ALA A 8 23.49 -15.85 -17.14
CA ALA A 8 23.05 -14.70 -16.37
C ALA A 8 21.93 -15.08 -15.37
N SER A 9 21.02 -15.97 -15.75
CA SER A 9 19.98 -16.51 -14.88
C SER A 9 20.58 -17.36 -13.75
N ASP A 10 21.61 -18.15 -14.03
CA ASP A 10 22.27 -18.99 -13.02
C ASP A 10 23.11 -18.19 -12.03
N VAL A 11 23.80 -17.14 -12.49
CA VAL A 11 24.52 -16.20 -11.62
C VAL A 11 23.52 -15.45 -10.71
N TYR A 12 22.39 -15.01 -11.25
CA TYR A 12 21.33 -14.36 -10.48
C TYR A 12 20.73 -15.30 -9.44
N LYS A 13 20.42 -16.55 -9.78
CA LYS A 13 19.92 -17.57 -8.84
C LYS A 13 20.90 -17.80 -7.70
N ARG A 14 22.21 -17.95 -7.98
CA ARG A 14 23.23 -18.13 -6.94
C ARG A 14 23.32 -16.93 -6.00
N GLN A 15 23.35 -15.70 -6.53
CA GLN A 15 23.38 -14.49 -5.70
C GLN A 15 22.15 -14.38 -4.78
N VAL A 16 21.02 -14.87 -5.23
CA VAL A 16 19.76 -14.85 -4.50
C VAL A 16 19.69 -15.95 -3.44
N GLU A 17 20.18 -17.15 -3.75
CA GLU A 17 20.33 -18.25 -2.77
C GLU A 17 21.33 -17.87 -1.68
N ASP A 18 22.43 -17.21 -2.04
CA ASP A 18 23.41 -16.66 -1.12
C ASP A 18 22.80 -15.57 -0.24
N LEU A 19 21.93 -14.69 -0.79
CA LEU A 19 21.21 -13.69 -0.02
C LEU A 19 20.25 -14.32 0.98
N ALA A 20 19.47 -15.33 0.58
CA ALA A 20 18.57 -16.03 1.48
C ALA A 20 19.31 -16.77 2.60
N ARG A 21 20.48 -17.36 2.29
CA ARG A 21 21.36 -18.01 3.26
C ARG A 21 21.98 -17.00 4.22
N ALA A 22 22.51 -15.89 3.70
CA ALA A 22 23.06 -14.79 4.48
C ALA A 22 22.01 -14.20 5.42
N LEU A 23 20.78 -13.99 4.93
CA LEU A 23 19.68 -13.46 5.72
C LEU A 23 19.29 -14.41 6.87
N ARG A 24 19.29 -15.73 6.64
CA ARG A 24 19.06 -16.73 7.73
C ARG A 24 20.13 -16.61 8.80
N GLY A 25 21.40 -16.45 8.42
CA GLY A 25 22.50 -16.24 9.38
C GLY A 25 22.35 -14.92 10.16
N GLU A 26 22.00 -13.82 9.45
CA GLU A 26 21.74 -12.53 10.09
C GLU A 26 20.54 -12.54 11.04
N LEU A 27 19.46 -13.24 10.69
CA LEU A 27 18.27 -13.35 11.56
C LEU A 27 18.59 -14.09 12.84
N PHE A 28 19.44 -15.12 12.77
CA PHE A 28 19.91 -15.82 13.95
C PHE A 28 20.75 -14.90 14.85
N SER A 29 21.67 -14.12 14.26
CA SER A 29 22.49 -13.16 15.04
C SER A 29 21.66 -11.97 15.57
N ARG A 30 20.61 -11.52 14.87
CA ARG A 30 19.72 -10.44 15.34
C ARG A 30 18.84 -10.83 16.54
N ARG A 31 18.51 -12.11 16.71
CA ARG A 31 17.83 -12.61 17.93
C ARG A 31 18.71 -12.41 19.20
N TYR A 32 20.01 -12.36 19.00
CA TYR A 32 21.02 -12.17 20.05
C TYR A 32 21.82 -10.87 19.82
N GLY A 33 21.21 -9.92 19.10
CA GLY A 33 21.82 -8.62 18.81
C GLY A 33 22.11 -7.84 20.10
N ASP A 34 23.11 -6.95 20.05
CA ASP A 34 23.50 -6.12 21.16
C ASP A 34 22.30 -5.28 21.64
N ALA A 35 22.08 -5.26 22.94
CA ALA A 35 21.16 -4.33 23.55
C ALA A 35 21.69 -2.91 23.37
N VAL A 36 20.82 -1.95 23.12
CA VAL A 36 21.17 -0.53 22.92
C VAL A 36 20.49 0.38 23.96
N ARG A 37 19.62 -0.20 24.79
CA ARG A 37 18.88 0.54 25.81
C ARG A 37 18.33 -0.43 26.86
N LEU A 38 18.37 -0.04 28.12
CA LEU A 38 17.71 -0.72 29.24
C LEU A 38 16.68 0.22 29.86
N GLU A 39 15.43 -0.20 29.88
CA GLU A 39 14.36 0.48 30.61
C GLU A 39 14.00 -0.31 31.86
N VAL A 40 13.99 0.35 33.00
CA VAL A 40 13.56 -0.21 34.27
C VAL A 40 12.59 0.75 34.98
N ALA A 41 11.73 0.20 35.84
CA ALA A 41 10.93 1.05 36.73
C ALA A 41 11.87 1.85 37.68
N ASP A 42 11.47 3.06 38.05
CA ASP A 42 12.23 3.89 39.01
C ASP A 42 12.39 3.20 40.37
N THR A 43 11.48 2.29 40.71
CA THR A 43 11.55 1.45 41.91
C THR A 43 12.50 0.24 41.76
N CYS A 44 13.14 0.06 40.61
CA CYS A 44 14.04 -1.07 40.37
C CYS A 44 15.29 -0.92 41.27
N PRO A 45 15.65 -1.92 42.10
CA PRO A 45 16.84 -1.85 42.91
C PRO A 45 18.10 -1.67 42.06
N LYS A 46 18.99 -0.75 42.50
CA LYS A 46 20.21 -0.40 41.75
C LYS A 46 21.07 -1.62 41.38
N HIS A 47 21.22 -2.58 42.30
CA HIS A 47 22.04 -3.78 42.05
C HIS A 47 21.47 -4.63 40.86
N LEU A 48 20.14 -4.61 40.62
CA LEU A 48 19.55 -5.34 39.50
C LEU A 48 19.76 -4.57 38.18
N SER A 49 19.60 -3.27 38.16
CA SER A 49 19.90 -2.46 36.98
C SER A 49 21.38 -2.53 36.59
N ASP A 50 22.30 -2.44 37.58
CA ASP A 50 23.73 -2.58 37.36
C ASP A 50 24.10 -3.99 36.83
N TYR A 51 23.48 -5.04 37.38
CA TYR A 51 23.66 -6.39 36.88
C TYR A 51 23.23 -6.53 35.42
N LEU A 52 22.04 -5.99 35.04
CA LEU A 52 21.53 -6.05 33.69
C LEU A 52 22.39 -5.22 32.72
N LEU A 53 22.83 -4.02 33.11
CA LEU A 53 23.76 -3.22 32.31
C LEU A 53 25.02 -4.02 31.98
N LYS A 54 25.62 -4.66 32.99
CA LYS A 54 26.81 -5.50 32.80
C LYS A 54 26.56 -6.69 31.91
N GLN A 55 25.40 -7.41 32.10
CA GLN A 55 25.07 -8.57 31.29
C GLN A 55 24.86 -8.25 29.82
N PHE A 56 24.27 -7.09 29.51
CA PHE A 56 23.99 -6.64 28.15
C PHE A 56 25.04 -5.68 27.58
N ASN A 57 26.18 -5.51 28.30
CA ASN A 57 27.27 -4.62 27.91
C ASN A 57 26.80 -3.19 27.58
N LEU A 58 25.94 -2.66 28.43
CA LEU A 58 25.38 -1.31 28.33
C LEU A 58 26.08 -0.36 29.34
N HIS A 59 26.16 0.92 28.96
CA HIS A 59 26.62 1.99 29.84
C HIS A 59 25.48 2.59 30.68
N GLU A 60 25.78 3.28 31.75
CA GLU A 60 24.80 3.99 32.60
C GLU A 60 23.97 5.02 31.79
N THR A 61 24.54 5.61 30.74
CA THR A 61 23.85 6.55 29.83
C THR A 61 22.75 5.91 29.00
N GLU A 62 22.75 4.58 28.93
CA GLU A 62 21.75 3.79 28.20
C GLU A 62 20.65 3.22 29.12
N LEU A 63 20.76 3.53 30.45
CA LEU A 63 19.74 3.22 31.43
C LEU A 63 18.68 4.32 31.51
N TYR A 64 17.42 3.91 31.35
CA TYR A 64 16.25 4.77 31.47
C TYR A 64 15.40 4.29 32.65
N GLN A 65 15.36 5.09 33.70
CA GLN A 65 14.45 4.86 34.83
C GLN A 65 13.11 5.55 34.54
N VAL A 66 12.03 4.80 34.56
CA VAL A 66 10.70 5.24 34.18
C VAL A 66 9.77 5.20 35.38
N ASN A 67 9.15 6.32 35.70
CA ASN A 67 8.08 6.36 36.69
C ASN A 67 6.78 5.85 36.02
N GLY A 68 6.56 4.55 36.12
CA GLY A 68 5.42 3.88 35.52
C GLY A 68 5.77 2.50 34.95
N PRO A 69 4.84 1.89 34.22
CA PRO A 69 5.07 0.58 33.62
C PRO A 69 6.08 0.64 32.47
N VAL A 70 7.04 -0.26 32.49
CA VAL A 70 7.93 -0.53 31.36
C VAL A 70 7.24 -1.47 30.37
N ASN A 71 7.70 -1.49 29.12
CA ASN A 71 7.13 -2.32 28.05
C ASN A 71 5.62 -2.04 27.82
N LEU A 72 5.32 -0.80 27.45
CA LEU A 72 3.94 -0.33 27.20
C LEU A 72 3.19 -1.14 26.13
N THR A 73 3.88 -1.93 25.29
CA THR A 73 3.27 -2.82 24.31
C THR A 73 2.32 -3.84 24.95
N ARG A 74 2.56 -4.22 26.21
CA ARG A 74 1.67 -5.12 26.97
C ARG A 74 0.28 -4.51 27.19
N LEU A 75 0.15 -3.18 27.16
CA LEU A 75 -1.13 -2.52 27.32
C LEU A 75 -2.11 -2.80 26.16
N PHE A 76 -1.63 -3.33 25.02
CA PHE A 76 -2.53 -3.80 23.97
C PHE A 76 -3.51 -4.87 24.44
N SER A 77 -3.16 -5.65 25.45
CA SER A 77 -4.09 -6.65 26.03
C SER A 77 -5.36 -6.02 26.64
N ILE A 78 -5.29 -4.75 27.07
CA ILE A 78 -6.46 -4.02 27.60
C ILE A 78 -7.51 -3.80 26.49
N THR A 79 -7.07 -3.63 25.24
CA THR A 79 -8.01 -3.40 24.12
C THR A 79 -8.86 -4.61 23.77
N GLY A 80 -8.50 -5.81 24.28
CA GLY A 80 -9.25 -7.06 24.12
C GLY A 80 -10.16 -7.43 25.30
N LEU A 81 -10.31 -6.54 26.30
CA LEU A 81 -11.19 -6.79 27.43
C LEU A 81 -12.65 -6.55 27.06
N ASP A 82 -13.49 -7.56 27.22
CA ASP A 82 -14.93 -7.50 26.91
C ASP A 82 -15.75 -6.72 27.96
N SER A 83 -15.12 -6.27 29.06
CA SER A 83 -15.79 -5.60 30.17
C SER A 83 -16.28 -4.17 29.85
N HIS A 84 -15.80 -3.56 28.77
CA HIS A 84 -16.10 -2.18 28.38
C HIS A 84 -16.39 -2.06 26.88
N PRO A 85 -17.50 -2.65 26.38
CA PRO A 85 -17.85 -2.61 24.96
C PRO A 85 -18.13 -1.17 24.48
N GLU A 86 -18.53 -0.28 25.37
CA GLU A 86 -18.78 1.15 25.08
C GLU A 86 -17.49 1.93 24.71
N LEU A 87 -16.30 1.40 25.05
CA LEU A 87 -15.00 1.96 24.68
C LEU A 87 -14.46 1.38 23.36
N GLN A 88 -15.17 0.43 22.78
CA GLN A 88 -14.80 -0.20 21.51
C GLN A 88 -15.61 0.37 20.35
N TYR A 89 -15.03 0.35 19.16
CA TYR A 89 -15.79 0.68 17.95
C TYR A 89 -16.85 -0.38 17.68
N ILE A 90 -18.04 0.06 17.28
CA ILE A 90 -19.14 -0.83 16.87
C ILE A 90 -18.64 -1.75 15.75
N PRO A 91 -18.76 -3.09 15.87
CA PRO A 91 -18.38 -4.01 14.81
C PRO A 91 -19.08 -3.70 13.48
N PHE A 92 -18.45 -3.99 12.37
CA PHE A 92 -19.04 -3.88 11.04
C PHE A 92 -18.65 -5.06 10.17
N THR A 93 -19.44 -5.34 9.15
CA THR A 93 -19.12 -6.34 8.13
C THR A 93 -18.77 -5.64 6.83
N PRO A 94 -17.53 -5.86 6.29
CA PRO A 94 -17.17 -5.36 4.97
C PRO A 94 -18.13 -5.93 3.90
N GLN A 95 -18.65 -5.08 3.03
CA GLN A 95 -19.55 -5.54 1.98
C GLN A 95 -18.79 -6.09 0.77
N ILE A 96 -19.38 -7.06 0.12
CA ILE A 96 -18.98 -7.48 -1.22
C ILE A 96 -19.84 -6.69 -2.22
N PRO A 97 -19.24 -6.06 -3.26
CA PRO A 97 -20.02 -5.36 -4.29
C PRO A 97 -21.08 -6.26 -4.90
N LYS A 98 -22.28 -5.71 -5.13
CA LYS A 98 -23.44 -6.46 -5.68
C LYS A 98 -23.12 -7.23 -6.97
N LEU A 99 -22.25 -6.68 -7.81
CA LEU A 99 -21.77 -7.31 -9.05
C LEU A 99 -21.07 -8.66 -8.81
N LEU A 100 -20.44 -8.83 -7.64
CA LEU A 100 -19.70 -10.04 -7.26
C LEU A 100 -20.53 -10.99 -6.38
N GLN A 101 -21.56 -10.50 -5.69
CA GLN A 101 -22.39 -11.32 -4.78
C GLN A 101 -23.12 -12.46 -5.49
N ASN A 102 -23.55 -12.24 -6.72
CA ASN A 102 -24.37 -13.17 -7.50
C ASN A 102 -23.58 -13.84 -8.64
N SER A 103 -22.25 -13.71 -8.66
CA SER A 103 -21.43 -14.25 -9.72
C SER A 103 -20.66 -15.48 -9.25
N GLU A 104 -20.94 -16.62 -9.87
CA GLU A 104 -20.15 -17.84 -9.68
C GLU A 104 -18.74 -17.75 -10.29
N ASN A 105 -18.56 -16.88 -11.29
CA ASN A 105 -17.29 -16.71 -12.01
C ASN A 105 -16.86 -15.24 -12.05
N ILE A 106 -15.84 -14.94 -11.26
CA ILE A 106 -15.30 -13.58 -11.14
C ILE A 106 -14.65 -13.09 -12.45
N PHE A 107 -14.08 -13.97 -13.26
CA PHE A 107 -13.50 -13.62 -14.57
C PHE A 107 -14.57 -13.06 -15.51
N SER A 108 -15.78 -13.63 -15.50
CA SER A 108 -16.90 -13.16 -16.33
C SER A 108 -17.38 -11.76 -15.95
N VAL A 109 -17.16 -11.32 -14.71
CA VAL A 109 -17.50 -9.96 -14.26
C VAL A 109 -16.39 -9.00 -14.65
N ILE A 110 -15.13 -9.36 -14.40
CA ILE A 110 -13.97 -8.53 -14.71
C ILE A 110 -13.83 -8.30 -16.22
N SER A 111 -14.18 -9.31 -17.06
CA SER A 111 -14.12 -9.18 -18.52
C SER A 111 -15.08 -8.13 -19.09
N LYS A 112 -16.11 -7.74 -18.34
CA LYS A 112 -17.11 -6.74 -18.77
C LYS A 112 -16.82 -5.33 -18.26
N GLN A 113 -16.19 -5.21 -17.10
CA GLN A 113 -15.88 -3.92 -16.46
C GLN A 113 -14.86 -4.07 -15.34
N ASP A 114 -14.12 -3.02 -15.10
CA ASP A 114 -13.23 -2.91 -13.96
C ASP A 114 -14.02 -2.93 -12.65
N ILE A 115 -13.45 -3.58 -11.62
CA ILE A 115 -13.99 -3.62 -10.27
C ILE A 115 -13.02 -2.92 -9.33
N LEU A 116 -13.50 -1.88 -8.68
CA LEU A 116 -12.73 -1.15 -7.68
C LEU A 116 -13.31 -1.44 -6.30
N LEU A 117 -12.45 -1.84 -5.36
CA LEU A 117 -12.77 -2.09 -3.96
C LEU A 117 -12.04 -1.08 -3.08
N LEU A 118 -12.68 -0.59 -2.04
CA LEU A 118 -12.08 0.24 -0.99
C LEU A 118 -12.14 -0.50 0.36
N HIS A 119 -11.02 -1.10 0.75
CA HIS A 119 -10.87 -1.71 2.08
C HIS A 119 -10.72 -0.63 3.15
N PRO A 120 -11.14 -0.89 4.41
CA PRO A 120 -11.82 -2.08 4.92
C PRO A 120 -13.34 -2.06 4.72
N PHE A 121 -13.89 -1.01 4.12
CA PHE A 121 -15.34 -0.82 3.94
C PHE A 121 -15.94 -1.91 3.04
N GLU A 122 -15.22 -2.24 1.98
CA GLU A 122 -15.52 -3.40 1.11
C GLU A 122 -14.53 -4.53 1.37
N SER A 123 -15.03 -5.76 1.25
CA SER A 123 -14.28 -6.97 1.59
C SER A 123 -13.07 -7.20 0.68
N PHE A 124 -12.00 -7.71 1.27
CA PHE A 124 -10.83 -8.23 0.53
C PHE A 124 -11.07 -9.63 -0.07
N THR A 125 -12.13 -10.32 0.36
CA THR A 125 -12.49 -11.65 -0.10
C THR A 125 -12.51 -11.80 -1.62
N PRO A 126 -13.04 -10.87 -2.43
CA PRO A 126 -13.00 -10.99 -3.90
C PRO A 126 -11.59 -11.11 -4.49
N VAL A 127 -10.58 -10.51 -3.86
CA VAL A 127 -9.19 -10.65 -4.32
C VAL A 127 -8.66 -12.07 -4.04
N VAL A 128 -9.02 -12.64 -2.90
CA VAL A 128 -8.69 -14.03 -2.54
C VAL A 128 -9.43 -15.00 -3.45
N ASP A 129 -10.72 -14.75 -3.69
CA ASP A 129 -11.58 -15.61 -4.51
C ASP A 129 -11.15 -15.62 -5.98
N LEU A 130 -10.70 -14.49 -6.53
CA LEU A 130 -10.09 -14.45 -7.86
C LEU A 130 -8.92 -15.44 -7.97
N LEU A 131 -8.06 -15.46 -6.97
CA LEU A 131 -6.91 -16.35 -6.94
C LEU A 131 -7.32 -17.82 -6.71
N ARG A 132 -8.30 -18.08 -5.82
CA ARG A 132 -8.85 -19.41 -5.58
C ARG A 132 -9.54 -19.99 -6.82
N GLN A 133 -10.28 -19.16 -7.56
CA GLN A 133 -10.87 -19.56 -8.84
C GLN A 133 -9.79 -19.82 -9.88
N ALA A 134 -8.76 -18.95 -9.97
CA ALA A 134 -7.62 -19.17 -10.86
C ALA A 134 -6.91 -20.51 -10.57
N ALA A 135 -6.76 -20.89 -9.31
CA ALA A 135 -6.11 -22.13 -8.91
C ALA A 135 -6.87 -23.38 -9.41
N LYS A 136 -8.19 -23.30 -9.47
CA LYS A 136 -9.07 -24.44 -9.85
C LYS A 136 -9.45 -24.46 -11.33
N ASP A 137 -9.47 -23.31 -12.01
CA ASP A 137 -9.94 -23.18 -13.39
C ASP A 137 -8.96 -23.87 -14.36
N PRO A 138 -9.39 -24.90 -15.14
CA PRO A 138 -8.53 -25.60 -16.08
C PRO A 138 -8.01 -24.72 -17.22
N HIS A 139 -8.67 -23.61 -17.51
CA HIS A 139 -8.25 -22.66 -18.55
C HIS A 139 -7.19 -21.68 -18.09
N VAL A 140 -6.93 -21.56 -16.79
CA VAL A 140 -5.83 -20.74 -16.27
C VAL A 140 -4.51 -21.45 -16.49
N LEU A 141 -3.56 -20.75 -17.14
CA LEU A 141 -2.24 -21.26 -17.50
C LEU A 141 -1.17 -20.84 -16.49
N ALA A 142 -1.21 -19.56 -16.08
CA ALA A 142 -0.18 -19.00 -15.21
C ALA A 142 -0.75 -17.97 -14.24
N VAL A 143 -0.09 -17.88 -13.07
CA VAL A 143 -0.35 -16.86 -12.05
C VAL A 143 0.98 -16.25 -11.64
N ARG A 144 1.09 -14.92 -11.70
CA ARG A 144 2.25 -14.17 -11.22
C ARG A 144 1.80 -13.20 -10.14
N GLN A 145 2.53 -13.17 -9.01
CA GLN A 145 2.16 -12.31 -7.88
C GLN A 145 3.36 -11.77 -7.13
N THR A 146 3.27 -10.50 -6.71
CA THR A 146 4.21 -9.92 -5.75
C THR A 146 3.73 -10.17 -4.34
N LEU A 147 4.63 -10.52 -3.43
CA LEU A 147 4.34 -10.78 -2.02
C LEU A 147 5.26 -9.94 -1.13
N TYR A 148 4.64 -9.17 -0.24
CA TYR A 148 5.29 -8.32 0.74
C TYR A 148 4.45 -8.34 2.02
N ARG A 149 4.91 -8.94 3.12
CA ARG A 149 4.13 -9.06 4.37
C ARG A 149 2.79 -9.78 4.21
N SER A 150 2.79 -10.96 3.61
CA SER A 150 1.56 -11.75 3.45
C SER A 150 1.29 -12.70 4.62
N GLY A 151 2.30 -12.95 5.46
CA GLY A 151 2.22 -13.97 6.51
C GLY A 151 2.37 -15.39 5.96
N ALA A 152 2.95 -16.29 6.76
CA ALA A 152 3.17 -17.68 6.33
C ALA A 152 1.86 -18.48 6.19
N ASN A 153 0.83 -18.13 6.96
CA ASN A 153 -0.50 -18.79 6.97
C ASN A 153 -1.55 -17.89 6.30
N SER A 154 -1.26 -17.39 5.11
CA SER A 154 -2.13 -16.50 4.36
C SER A 154 -2.96 -17.26 3.34
N GLU A 155 -4.26 -16.99 3.27
CA GLU A 155 -5.18 -17.54 2.24
C GLU A 155 -4.67 -17.30 0.81
N ILE A 156 -3.94 -16.21 0.59
CA ILE A 156 -3.27 -15.92 -0.68
C ILE A 156 -2.16 -16.93 -0.97
N VAL A 157 -1.34 -17.24 0.04
CA VAL A 157 -0.27 -18.25 -0.10
C VAL A 157 -0.85 -19.64 -0.31
N ASP A 158 -1.92 -19.99 0.40
CA ASP A 158 -2.64 -21.26 0.23
C ASP A 158 -3.15 -21.40 -1.21
N ALA A 159 -3.79 -20.38 -1.75
CA ALA A 159 -4.31 -20.40 -3.11
C ALA A 159 -3.20 -20.46 -4.19
N LEU A 160 -2.04 -19.84 -3.95
CA LEU A 160 -0.88 -19.97 -4.85
C LEU A 160 -0.27 -21.38 -4.80
N VAL A 161 -0.21 -22.00 -3.61
CA VAL A 161 0.22 -23.39 -3.43
C VAL A 161 -0.73 -24.34 -4.19
N ASP A 162 -2.04 -24.12 -4.05
CA ASP A 162 -3.05 -24.91 -4.74
C ASP A 162 -2.95 -24.74 -6.26
N ALA A 163 -2.72 -23.50 -6.74
CA ALA A 163 -2.51 -23.24 -8.16
C ALA A 163 -1.31 -24.03 -8.71
N ALA A 164 -0.17 -23.99 -8.00
CA ALA A 164 1.03 -24.72 -8.41
C ALA A 164 0.81 -26.23 -8.41
N ARG A 165 0.16 -26.79 -7.38
CA ARG A 165 -0.20 -28.22 -7.30
C ARG A 165 -1.18 -28.66 -8.38
N ASN A 166 -2.07 -27.76 -8.83
CA ASN A 166 -2.99 -27.98 -9.93
C ASN A 166 -2.34 -27.77 -11.32
N GLY A 167 -1.00 -27.71 -11.39
CA GLY A 167 -0.25 -27.64 -12.65
C GLY A 167 -0.20 -26.26 -13.31
N LYS A 168 -0.57 -25.17 -12.61
CA LYS A 168 -0.42 -23.81 -13.13
C LYS A 168 1.03 -23.35 -13.00
N GLU A 169 1.51 -22.56 -13.98
CA GLU A 169 2.80 -21.88 -13.85
C GLU A 169 2.68 -20.75 -12.82
N VAL A 170 3.15 -20.96 -11.60
CA VAL A 170 3.11 -19.96 -10.54
C VAL A 170 4.46 -19.30 -10.37
N THR A 171 4.51 -17.97 -10.46
CA THR A 171 5.70 -17.16 -10.18
C THR A 171 5.40 -16.17 -9.04
N ALA A 172 6.08 -16.32 -7.93
CA ALA A 172 5.98 -15.45 -6.76
C ALA A 172 7.22 -14.57 -6.64
N VAL A 173 7.05 -13.24 -6.68
CA VAL A 173 8.13 -12.29 -6.39
C VAL A 173 8.01 -11.87 -4.94
N ILE A 174 8.95 -12.31 -4.10
CA ILE A 174 8.92 -12.14 -2.64
C ILE A 174 9.99 -11.14 -2.22
N GLU A 175 9.60 -10.10 -1.46
CA GLU A 175 10.53 -9.17 -0.83
C GLU A 175 11.02 -9.72 0.51
N LEU A 176 12.25 -10.23 0.55
CA LEU A 176 12.83 -10.80 1.78
C LEU A 176 13.12 -9.75 2.85
N ARG A 177 13.48 -8.51 2.46
CA ARG A 177 13.85 -7.45 3.38
C ARG A 177 12.64 -6.67 3.91
N ALA A 178 11.49 -7.35 4.11
CA ALA A 178 10.35 -6.77 4.78
C ALA A 178 10.62 -6.76 6.29
N ARG A 179 10.99 -5.59 6.83
CA ARG A 179 11.41 -5.42 8.23
C ARG A 179 10.39 -6.05 9.20
N PHE A 180 10.86 -6.94 10.08
CA PHE A 180 10.13 -7.77 11.03
C PHE A 180 9.35 -8.97 10.44
N ASP A 181 9.34 -9.17 9.13
CA ASP A 181 8.64 -10.29 8.48
C ASP A 181 9.61 -11.20 7.70
N GLU A 182 10.92 -11.02 7.88
CA GLU A 182 11.93 -11.74 7.11
C GLU A 182 11.82 -13.26 7.30
N GLU A 183 11.63 -13.74 8.54
CA GLU A 183 11.48 -15.17 8.83
C GLU A 183 10.19 -15.74 8.21
N SER A 184 9.07 -15.03 8.35
CA SER A 184 7.79 -15.38 7.75
C SER A 184 7.88 -15.46 6.22
N ASN A 185 8.59 -14.50 5.60
CA ASN A 185 8.77 -14.47 4.15
C ASN A 185 9.67 -15.61 3.66
N LEU A 186 10.67 -16.03 4.44
CA LEU A 186 11.49 -17.22 4.11
C LEU A 186 10.68 -18.51 4.21
N GLN A 187 9.84 -18.67 5.25
CA GLN A 187 8.95 -19.83 5.40
C GLN A 187 7.94 -19.89 4.24
N MET A 188 7.32 -18.76 3.88
CA MET A 188 6.41 -18.64 2.74
C MET A 188 7.11 -19.03 1.42
N ALA A 189 8.32 -18.55 1.19
CA ALA A 189 9.11 -18.87 0.00
C ALA A 189 9.38 -20.39 -0.09
N SER A 190 9.82 -21.00 1.00
CA SER A 190 10.07 -22.45 1.06
C SER A 190 8.81 -23.26 0.78
N ARG A 191 7.67 -22.82 1.31
CA ARG A 191 6.37 -23.48 1.11
C ARG A 191 5.91 -23.41 -0.35
N LEU A 192 6.07 -22.28 -1.02
CA LEU A 192 5.76 -22.09 -2.44
C LEU A 192 6.69 -22.92 -3.33
N GLN A 193 7.99 -22.93 -3.06
CA GLN A 193 8.96 -23.75 -3.79
C GLN A 193 8.67 -25.25 -3.66
N ALA A 194 8.31 -25.71 -2.48
CA ALA A 194 7.93 -27.11 -2.25
C ALA A 194 6.67 -27.54 -3.02
N ALA A 195 5.78 -26.57 -3.37
CA ALA A 195 4.61 -26.80 -4.21
C ALA A 195 4.92 -26.74 -5.72
N GLY A 196 6.15 -26.43 -6.14
CA GLY A 196 6.55 -26.31 -7.53
C GLY A 196 6.47 -24.89 -8.12
N ALA A 197 6.19 -23.87 -7.29
CA ALA A 197 6.19 -22.47 -7.75
C ALA A 197 7.62 -21.95 -7.96
N VAL A 198 7.79 -21.08 -8.96
CA VAL A 198 9.02 -20.31 -9.16
C VAL A 198 9.01 -19.13 -8.18
N VAL A 199 9.99 -19.07 -7.29
CA VAL A 199 10.14 -17.99 -6.32
C VAL A 199 11.32 -17.11 -6.72
N ILE A 200 11.04 -15.81 -6.83
CA ILE A 200 12.01 -14.74 -7.11
C ILE A 200 12.11 -13.83 -5.89
N TYR A 201 13.31 -13.64 -5.39
CA TYR A 201 13.57 -12.83 -4.20
C TYR A 201 13.96 -11.40 -4.58
N GLY A 202 12.95 -10.59 -4.94
CA GLY A 202 13.13 -9.19 -5.25
C GLY A 202 14.06 -8.88 -6.42
N VAL A 203 14.51 -7.64 -6.51
CA VAL A 203 15.47 -7.16 -7.52
C VAL A 203 16.68 -6.59 -6.79
N VAL A 204 17.89 -6.96 -7.23
CA VAL A 204 19.13 -6.44 -6.66
C VAL A 204 19.15 -4.91 -6.76
N GLY A 205 19.40 -4.24 -5.64
CA GLY A 205 19.44 -2.78 -5.55
C GLY A 205 18.10 -2.07 -5.32
N PHE A 206 16.98 -2.75 -5.56
CA PHE A 206 15.64 -2.16 -5.35
C PHE A 206 14.77 -3.03 -4.46
N LYS A 207 14.00 -2.39 -3.60
CA LYS A 207 13.01 -3.09 -2.76
C LYS A 207 11.69 -3.21 -3.52
N THR A 208 11.18 -4.44 -3.69
CA THR A 208 9.88 -4.67 -4.34
C THR A 208 8.74 -4.32 -3.41
N HIS A 209 8.00 -3.27 -3.74
CA HIS A 209 6.86 -2.79 -2.95
C HIS A 209 5.56 -2.67 -3.76
N ALA A 210 5.59 -2.95 -5.05
CA ALA A 210 4.40 -3.04 -5.90
C ALA A 210 3.47 -4.17 -5.42
N LYS A 211 2.16 -3.95 -5.47
CA LYS A 211 1.12 -4.92 -5.14
C LYS A 211 0.36 -5.23 -6.42
N MET A 212 0.75 -6.32 -7.06
CA MET A 212 0.17 -6.73 -8.34
C MET A 212 0.10 -8.24 -8.47
N MET A 213 -0.95 -8.69 -9.15
CA MET A 213 -1.17 -10.07 -9.57
C MET A 213 -1.50 -10.05 -11.06
N LEU A 214 -1.04 -11.06 -11.80
CA LEU A 214 -1.38 -11.28 -13.20
C LEU A 214 -1.77 -12.74 -13.39
N ILE A 215 -2.93 -12.96 -13.99
CA ILE A 215 -3.46 -14.30 -14.34
C ILE A 215 -3.56 -14.37 -15.85
N LEU A 216 -3.02 -15.43 -16.43
CA LEU A 216 -3.12 -15.75 -17.84
C LEU A 216 -4.13 -16.88 -18.02
N ARG A 217 -5.21 -16.62 -18.74
CA ARG A 217 -6.31 -17.57 -18.96
C ARG A 217 -6.55 -17.77 -20.46
N ARG A 218 -6.78 -19.00 -20.89
CA ARG A 218 -7.13 -19.30 -22.28
C ARG A 218 -8.64 -19.16 -22.46
N GLU A 219 -9.06 -18.32 -23.40
CA GLU A 219 -10.46 -18.07 -23.74
C GLU A 219 -10.62 -18.07 -25.26
N ALA A 220 -11.54 -18.89 -25.78
CA ALA A 220 -11.76 -19.01 -27.22
C ALA A 220 -10.50 -19.22 -28.08
N GLY A 221 -9.48 -19.88 -27.53
CA GLY A 221 -8.19 -20.10 -28.19
C GLY A 221 -7.12 -19.04 -27.93
N GLU A 222 -7.49 -17.87 -27.45
CA GLU A 222 -6.59 -16.74 -27.17
C GLU A 222 -6.19 -16.68 -25.69
N ILE A 223 -5.09 -15.97 -25.40
CA ILE A 223 -4.65 -15.72 -24.02
C ILE A 223 -5.18 -14.37 -23.55
N VAL A 224 -6.15 -14.42 -22.65
CA VAL A 224 -6.70 -13.26 -21.97
C VAL A 224 -5.95 -13.05 -20.64
N ARG A 225 -5.68 -11.79 -20.31
CA ARG A 225 -4.98 -11.39 -19.10
C ARG A 225 -5.94 -10.74 -18.14
N TYR A 226 -5.84 -11.12 -16.87
CA TYR A 226 -6.54 -10.49 -15.75
C TYR A 226 -5.53 -10.00 -14.74
N ALA A 227 -5.68 -8.78 -14.27
CA ALA A 227 -4.77 -8.20 -13.28
C ALA A 227 -5.53 -7.74 -12.03
N HIS A 228 -4.84 -7.86 -10.90
CA HIS A 228 -5.15 -7.10 -9.69
C HIS A 228 -4.00 -6.14 -9.41
N LEU A 229 -4.35 -4.88 -9.16
CA LEU A 229 -3.43 -3.83 -8.73
C LEU A 229 -3.94 -3.22 -7.43
N GLY A 230 -3.06 -3.10 -6.42
CA GLY A 230 -3.45 -2.61 -5.11
C GLY A 230 -2.55 -1.50 -4.57
N THR A 231 -3.11 -0.67 -3.70
CA THR A 231 -2.33 0.29 -2.90
C THR A 231 -1.77 -0.37 -1.64
N GLY A 232 -2.41 -1.45 -1.15
CA GLY A 232 -2.11 -2.18 0.07
C GLY A 232 -1.59 -3.60 -0.15
N ASN A 233 -1.01 -4.17 0.91
CA ASN A 233 -0.43 -5.51 0.88
C ASN A 233 -1.50 -6.62 0.76
N TYR A 234 -1.12 -7.77 0.23
CA TYR A 234 -1.94 -8.98 0.22
C TYR A 234 -2.00 -9.63 1.61
N HIS A 235 -2.70 -8.97 2.53
CA HIS A 235 -2.80 -9.41 3.92
C HIS A 235 -4.22 -9.15 4.46
N ALA A 236 -5.01 -10.21 4.60
CA ALA A 236 -6.44 -10.12 4.96
C ALA A 236 -6.69 -9.38 6.29
N ALA A 237 -5.85 -9.58 7.31
CA ALA A 237 -5.99 -8.87 8.59
C ALA A 237 -5.69 -7.37 8.44
N ASN A 238 -4.67 -6.98 7.66
CA ASN A 238 -4.40 -5.56 7.41
C ASN A 238 -5.52 -4.91 6.60
N ALA A 239 -6.13 -5.64 5.66
CA ALA A 239 -7.26 -5.15 4.87
C ALA A 239 -8.52 -4.86 5.71
N ARG A 240 -8.58 -5.29 6.98
CA ARG A 240 -9.64 -4.93 7.94
C ARG A 240 -9.33 -3.68 8.76
N LEU A 241 -8.09 -3.19 8.73
CA LEU A 241 -7.60 -2.11 9.58
C LEU A 241 -7.08 -0.92 8.77
N TYR A 242 -6.62 -1.13 7.54
CA TYR A 242 -5.99 -0.13 6.69
C TYR A 242 -6.92 0.22 5.54
N THR A 243 -6.99 1.51 5.21
CA THR A 243 -7.69 1.92 3.99
C THR A 243 -6.79 1.66 2.79
N ASP A 244 -7.25 0.83 1.85
CA ASP A 244 -6.54 0.53 0.60
C ASP A 244 -7.50 0.27 -0.56
N TYR A 245 -7.04 0.60 -1.77
CA TYR A 245 -7.78 0.26 -2.98
C TYR A 245 -7.26 -1.03 -3.60
N SER A 246 -8.18 -1.79 -4.18
CA SER A 246 -7.91 -2.93 -5.05
C SER A 246 -8.65 -2.75 -6.37
N LEU A 247 -7.93 -2.76 -7.49
CA LEU A 247 -8.47 -2.74 -8.83
C LEU A 247 -8.36 -4.13 -9.44
N LEU A 248 -9.47 -4.72 -9.87
CA LEU A 248 -9.54 -5.94 -10.67
C LEU A 248 -9.90 -5.54 -12.10
N THR A 249 -9.07 -5.90 -13.07
CA THR A 249 -9.21 -5.45 -14.46
C THR A 249 -8.82 -6.53 -15.47
N SER A 250 -9.40 -6.46 -16.65
CA SER A 250 -8.98 -7.16 -17.86
C SER A 250 -8.57 -6.18 -18.97
N ASP A 251 -8.36 -4.89 -18.67
CA ASP A 251 -7.86 -3.93 -19.65
C ASP A 251 -6.53 -4.42 -20.23
N ASP A 252 -6.51 -4.68 -21.54
CA ASP A 252 -5.36 -5.33 -22.20
C ASP A 252 -4.09 -4.50 -22.08
N ALA A 253 -4.18 -3.16 -22.19
CA ALA A 253 -3.01 -2.29 -22.12
C ALA A 253 -2.42 -2.27 -20.71
N LEU A 254 -3.27 -2.22 -19.68
CA LEU A 254 -2.81 -2.24 -18.29
C LEU A 254 -2.28 -3.62 -17.88
N CYS A 255 -2.95 -4.68 -18.29
CA CYS A 255 -2.53 -6.07 -18.06
C CYS A 255 -1.20 -6.39 -18.78
N GLU A 256 -1.01 -5.88 -20.00
CA GLU A 256 0.26 -6.00 -20.72
C GLU A 256 1.39 -5.30 -19.96
N ASP A 257 1.14 -4.10 -19.45
CA ASP A 257 2.13 -3.35 -18.67
C ASP A 257 2.49 -4.07 -17.36
N VAL A 258 1.51 -4.68 -16.66
CA VAL A 258 1.76 -5.54 -15.50
C VAL A 258 2.64 -6.72 -15.89
N GLY A 259 2.36 -7.36 -17.04
CA GLY A 259 3.18 -8.45 -17.59
C GLY A 259 4.63 -8.04 -17.88
N LYS A 260 4.82 -6.85 -18.47
CA LYS A 260 6.15 -6.26 -18.72
C LYS A 260 6.90 -6.02 -17.40
N LEU A 261 6.20 -5.49 -16.38
CA LEU A 261 6.81 -5.24 -15.08
C LEU A 261 7.22 -6.54 -14.39
N PHE A 262 6.40 -7.60 -14.45
CA PHE A 262 6.80 -8.92 -13.99
C PHE A 262 8.03 -9.44 -14.73
N SER A 263 8.11 -9.27 -16.05
CA SER A 263 9.27 -9.69 -16.83
C SER A 263 10.55 -8.95 -16.43
N GLN A 264 10.47 -7.67 -16.08
CA GLN A 264 11.60 -6.91 -15.52
C GLN A 264 12.03 -7.43 -14.15
N LEU A 265 11.06 -7.74 -13.26
CA LEU A 265 11.34 -8.27 -11.91
C LEU A 265 11.98 -9.66 -11.95
N ILE A 266 11.65 -10.46 -12.95
CA ILE A 266 12.19 -11.82 -13.15
C ILE A 266 13.58 -11.77 -13.84
N GLY A 267 14.04 -10.59 -14.25
CA GLY A 267 15.34 -10.44 -14.94
C GLY A 267 15.30 -10.79 -16.42
N MET A 268 14.11 -10.95 -17.01
CA MET A 268 13.94 -11.36 -18.43
C MET A 268 13.76 -10.19 -19.40
N GLY A 269 13.87 -8.92 -18.95
CA GLY A 269 13.51 -7.82 -19.84
C GLY A 269 14.40 -6.58 -19.75
N LYS A 270 14.59 -5.94 -20.90
CA LYS A 270 15.01 -4.54 -20.98
C LYS A 270 13.87 -3.65 -20.46
N THR A 271 14.17 -2.41 -20.05
CA THR A 271 13.14 -1.42 -19.70
C THR A 271 12.19 -1.23 -20.88
N LEU A 272 10.98 -1.76 -20.78
CA LEU A 272 9.96 -1.69 -21.82
C LEU A 272 9.10 -0.44 -21.62
N ARG A 273 8.68 0.19 -22.73
CA ARG A 273 7.76 1.31 -22.68
C ARG A 273 6.39 0.83 -22.20
N MET A 274 5.92 1.40 -21.09
CA MET A 274 4.57 1.16 -20.57
C MET A 274 3.55 2.03 -21.34
N LYS A 275 2.31 1.52 -21.47
CA LYS A 275 1.20 2.21 -22.11
C LYS A 275 0.41 3.09 -21.13
N LYS A 276 0.10 2.54 -19.95
CA LYS A 276 -0.75 3.16 -18.92
C LYS A 276 -0.09 3.19 -17.53
N LEU A 277 0.69 2.17 -17.21
CA LEU A 277 1.30 2.02 -15.88
C LEU A 277 2.51 2.94 -15.73
N LEU A 278 2.52 3.73 -14.66
CA LEU A 278 3.74 4.40 -14.19
C LEU A 278 4.38 3.55 -13.11
N HIS A 279 5.70 3.42 -13.15
CA HIS A 279 6.43 2.61 -12.16
C HIS A 279 7.72 3.28 -11.67
N ALA A 280 7.97 3.15 -10.39
CA ALA A 280 9.25 3.56 -9.82
C ALA A 280 10.27 2.39 -9.96
N PRO A 281 11.56 2.73 -10.09
CA PRO A 281 12.16 4.07 -10.03
C PRO A 281 12.23 4.80 -11.39
N PHE A 282 11.55 4.32 -12.43
CA PHE A 282 11.80 4.75 -13.82
C PHE A 282 10.87 5.89 -14.29
N THR A 283 9.55 5.68 -14.30
CA THR A 283 8.61 6.60 -14.95
C THR A 283 7.70 7.34 -13.97
N LEU A 284 7.49 6.82 -12.75
CA LEU A 284 6.49 7.33 -11.81
C LEU A 284 6.80 8.77 -11.38
N LYS A 285 8.00 9.05 -10.90
CA LYS A 285 8.41 10.40 -10.44
C LYS A 285 8.29 11.43 -11.55
N LYS A 286 8.81 11.08 -12.75
CA LYS A 286 8.71 11.95 -13.92
C LYS A 286 7.24 12.20 -14.29
N GLY A 287 6.41 11.15 -14.35
CA GLY A 287 4.99 11.27 -14.67
C GLY A 287 4.24 12.19 -13.70
N MET A 288 4.50 12.08 -12.37
CA MET A 288 3.91 12.98 -11.39
C MET A 288 4.34 14.43 -11.61
N LEU A 289 5.63 14.68 -11.85
CA LEU A 289 6.13 16.02 -12.14
C LEU A 289 5.53 16.62 -13.42
N ASP A 290 5.38 15.80 -14.47
CA ASP A 290 4.76 16.21 -15.74
C ASP A 290 3.27 16.59 -15.53
N MET A 291 2.53 15.82 -14.72
CA MET A 291 1.12 16.12 -14.40
C MET A 291 0.98 17.41 -13.56
N ILE A 292 1.85 17.61 -12.56
CA ILE A 292 1.88 18.87 -11.77
C ILE A 292 2.22 20.06 -12.68
N ALA A 293 3.18 19.91 -13.59
CA ALA A 293 3.56 20.96 -14.53
C ALA A 293 2.42 21.30 -15.50
N ARG A 294 1.64 20.32 -15.92
CA ARG A 294 0.46 20.50 -16.77
C ARG A 294 -0.65 21.29 -16.08
N GLU A 295 -0.96 20.96 -14.80
CA GLU A 295 -1.89 21.78 -13.99
C GLU A 295 -1.37 23.22 -13.84
N THR A 296 -0.05 23.38 -13.64
CA THR A 296 0.59 24.70 -13.57
C THR A 296 0.35 25.48 -14.85
N GLN A 297 0.49 24.84 -16.01
CA GLN A 297 0.27 25.50 -17.30
C GLN A 297 -1.20 25.89 -17.50
N PHE A 298 -2.16 25.02 -17.12
CA PHE A 298 -3.58 25.36 -17.17
C PHE A 298 -3.91 26.59 -16.32
N ALA A 299 -3.34 26.69 -15.11
CA ALA A 299 -3.53 27.88 -14.28
C ALA A 299 -2.94 29.14 -14.90
N LEU A 300 -1.75 29.07 -15.49
CA LEU A 300 -1.13 30.19 -16.22
C LEU A 300 -1.95 30.61 -17.44
N ASP A 301 -2.62 29.68 -18.11
CA ASP A 301 -3.53 29.91 -19.22
C ASP A 301 -4.91 30.43 -18.77
N GLY A 302 -5.11 30.72 -17.48
CA GLY A 302 -6.38 31.19 -16.91
C GLY A 302 -7.47 30.12 -16.84
N LYS A 303 -7.12 28.84 -17.00
CA LYS A 303 -8.04 27.70 -16.90
C LYS A 303 -8.11 27.16 -15.47
N PRO A 304 -9.25 26.55 -15.07
CA PRO A 304 -9.34 25.87 -13.78
C PRO A 304 -8.28 24.76 -13.65
N ALA A 305 -7.55 24.78 -12.54
CA ALA A 305 -6.52 23.80 -12.24
C ALA A 305 -6.62 23.35 -10.77
N HIS A 306 -6.61 22.02 -10.53
CA HIS A 306 -6.80 21.48 -9.21
C HIS A 306 -6.06 20.15 -9.05
N ILE A 307 -5.30 20.01 -7.97
CA ILE A 307 -4.63 18.79 -7.56
C ILE A 307 -5.21 18.35 -6.23
N ILE A 308 -5.67 17.09 -6.14
CA ILE A 308 -5.96 16.45 -4.86
C ILE A 308 -5.04 15.23 -4.73
N ALA A 309 -4.28 15.17 -3.64
CA ALA A 309 -3.41 14.02 -3.42
C ALA A 309 -3.53 13.50 -1.98
N LYS A 310 -3.79 12.20 -1.85
CA LYS A 310 -3.83 11.49 -0.57
C LYS A 310 -2.73 10.45 -0.54
N PHE A 311 -1.92 10.45 0.50
CA PHE A 311 -0.79 9.53 0.69
C PHE A 311 -0.31 9.55 2.15
N ASN A 312 0.65 8.69 2.50
CA ASN A 312 1.14 8.62 3.89
C ASN A 312 2.20 9.68 4.19
N SER A 313 3.10 9.98 3.23
CA SER A 313 4.21 10.90 3.48
C SER A 313 4.62 11.69 2.23
N LEU A 314 5.00 12.96 2.45
CA LEU A 314 5.50 13.89 1.44
C LEU A 314 6.86 14.43 1.87
N THR A 315 7.94 13.89 1.29
CA THR A 315 9.31 14.29 1.62
C THR A 315 10.20 14.52 0.39
N ASP A 316 9.72 14.18 -0.84
CA ASP A 316 10.51 14.37 -2.06
C ASP A 316 10.66 15.86 -2.39
N PRO A 317 11.91 16.41 -2.40
CA PRO A 317 12.11 17.84 -2.57
C PRO A 317 11.78 18.34 -4.00
N LYS A 318 11.83 17.46 -5.02
CA LYS A 318 11.46 17.84 -6.39
C LYS A 318 9.96 17.99 -6.52
N ILE A 319 9.20 17.06 -5.96
CA ILE A 319 7.73 17.14 -5.92
C ILE A 319 7.28 18.37 -5.11
N ILE A 320 7.85 18.59 -3.92
CA ILE A 320 7.51 19.75 -3.09
C ILE A 320 7.75 21.06 -3.82
N ARG A 321 8.89 21.22 -4.49
CA ARG A 321 9.17 22.43 -5.31
C ARG A 321 8.20 22.60 -6.46
N ALA A 322 7.81 21.51 -7.13
CA ALA A 322 6.81 21.54 -8.20
C ALA A 322 5.43 21.98 -7.68
N LEU A 323 5.01 21.49 -6.49
CA LEU A 323 3.76 21.92 -5.85
C LEU A 323 3.78 23.40 -5.45
N TYR A 324 4.91 23.91 -4.92
CA TYR A 324 5.05 25.35 -4.64
C TYR A 324 4.90 26.18 -5.90
N LYS A 325 5.59 25.80 -6.99
CA LYS A 325 5.47 26.49 -8.29
C LYS A 325 4.04 26.46 -8.80
N ALA A 326 3.35 25.33 -8.70
CA ALA A 326 1.95 25.21 -9.09
C ALA A 326 1.04 26.12 -8.26
N SER A 327 1.24 26.18 -6.93
CA SER A 327 0.50 27.09 -6.04
C SER A 327 0.72 28.57 -6.41
N GLN A 328 1.97 28.96 -6.68
CA GLN A 328 2.30 30.32 -7.12
C GLN A 328 1.62 30.72 -8.44
N SER A 329 1.37 29.75 -9.32
CA SER A 329 0.68 29.93 -10.59
C SER A 329 -0.85 29.90 -10.47
N GLY A 330 -1.41 29.71 -9.26
CA GLY A 330 -2.86 29.74 -9.03
C GLY A 330 -3.52 28.35 -8.97
N VAL A 331 -2.77 27.25 -9.04
CA VAL A 331 -3.34 25.89 -8.89
C VAL A 331 -3.85 25.71 -7.47
N ARG A 332 -5.08 25.27 -7.31
CA ARG A 332 -5.60 24.80 -6.02
C ARG A 332 -5.03 23.43 -5.71
N ILE A 333 -4.50 23.23 -4.51
CA ILE A 333 -3.86 21.98 -4.09
C ILE A 333 -4.38 21.56 -2.72
N ASP A 334 -5.08 20.42 -2.68
CA ASP A 334 -5.60 19.83 -1.45
C ASP A 334 -4.87 18.51 -1.17
N LEU A 335 -4.12 18.45 -0.06
CA LEU A 335 -3.31 17.29 0.33
C LEU A 335 -3.87 16.63 1.59
N VAL A 336 -4.02 15.31 1.56
CA VAL A 336 -4.35 14.50 2.74
C VAL A 336 -3.13 13.64 3.07
N VAL A 337 -2.36 14.05 4.08
CA VAL A 337 -1.07 13.45 4.46
C VAL A 337 -1.17 12.91 5.88
N ARG A 338 -1.09 11.58 6.04
CA ARG A 338 -1.22 10.93 7.35
C ARG A 338 0.01 11.09 8.24
N GLY A 339 1.19 11.04 7.65
CA GLY A 339 2.48 11.00 8.38
C GLY A 339 3.34 12.22 8.09
N MET A 340 4.60 12.00 7.73
CA MET A 340 5.58 13.07 7.50
C MET A 340 5.18 13.97 6.33
N CYS A 341 5.17 15.28 6.58
CA CYS A 341 4.96 16.30 5.56
C CYS A 341 6.06 17.36 5.68
N CYS A 342 7.00 17.37 4.71
CA CYS A 342 8.06 18.38 4.64
C CYS A 342 7.64 19.64 3.88
N LEU A 343 6.39 19.69 3.36
CA LEU A 343 5.82 20.86 2.71
C LEU A 343 5.18 21.76 3.77
N ARG A 344 5.38 23.07 3.65
CA ARG A 344 4.72 24.09 4.48
C ARG A 344 3.58 24.75 3.69
N PRO A 345 2.31 24.56 4.07
CA PRO A 345 1.17 25.17 3.40
C PRO A 345 0.95 26.63 3.87
N GLY A 346 0.13 27.38 3.14
CA GLY A 346 -0.40 28.66 3.57
C GLY A 346 0.63 29.80 3.67
N ILE A 347 1.82 29.66 3.10
CA ILE A 347 2.83 30.74 3.06
C ILE A 347 2.48 31.70 1.92
N ALA A 348 2.30 33.00 2.26
CA ALA A 348 2.01 34.04 1.29
C ALA A 348 3.07 34.08 0.17
N GLY A 349 2.62 34.15 -1.09
CA GLY A 349 3.49 34.16 -2.27
C GLY A 349 4.21 32.85 -2.59
N VAL A 350 4.05 31.79 -1.77
CA VAL A 350 4.73 30.48 -1.99
C VAL A 350 3.71 29.35 -2.07
N SER A 351 2.91 29.16 -1.01
CA SER A 351 2.02 27.99 -0.87
C SER A 351 0.62 28.36 -0.39
N HIS A 352 0.17 29.59 -0.67
CA HIS A 352 -1.13 30.12 -0.23
C HIS A 352 -2.33 29.34 -0.78
N ASN A 353 -2.17 28.64 -1.90
CA ASN A 353 -3.20 27.77 -2.50
C ASN A 353 -3.06 26.30 -2.10
N ILE A 354 -2.15 25.97 -1.18
CA ILE A 354 -1.97 24.59 -0.69
C ILE A 354 -2.61 24.45 0.68
N HIS A 355 -3.48 23.44 0.79
CA HIS A 355 -4.12 23.04 2.03
C HIS A 355 -3.66 21.61 2.36
N VAL A 356 -3.20 21.39 3.59
CA VAL A 356 -2.75 20.07 4.05
C VAL A 356 -3.56 19.67 5.28
N ARG A 357 -4.10 18.46 5.24
CA ARG A 357 -4.78 17.86 6.39
C ARG A 357 -4.30 16.43 6.65
N SER A 358 -4.47 15.97 7.87
CA SER A 358 -4.29 14.59 8.28
C SER A 358 -5.60 14.05 8.83
N ILE A 359 -5.90 12.78 8.58
CA ILE A 359 -7.07 12.09 9.14
C ILE A 359 -6.57 11.02 10.11
N ILE A 360 -7.10 11.05 11.33
CA ILE A 360 -6.82 10.07 12.38
C ILE A 360 -8.14 9.54 12.90
N GLY A 361 -8.40 8.26 12.71
CA GLY A 361 -9.64 7.62 13.10
C GLY A 361 -9.48 6.14 13.39
N ARG A 362 -10.56 5.40 13.26
CA ARG A 362 -10.63 3.95 13.49
C ARG A 362 -9.67 3.17 12.61
N PHE A 363 -9.57 3.55 11.33
CA PHE A 363 -8.75 2.88 10.33
C PHE A 363 -7.48 3.67 10.04
N LEU A 364 -6.40 2.94 9.76
CA LEU A 364 -5.16 3.57 9.32
C LEU A 364 -5.33 4.03 7.85
N GLU A 365 -5.23 5.34 7.64
CA GLU A 365 -5.26 5.90 6.30
C GLU A 365 -4.00 5.50 5.55
N HIS A 366 -4.14 4.64 4.52
CA HIS A 366 -3.02 4.03 3.83
C HIS A 366 -3.08 4.16 2.30
N THR A 367 -4.25 4.48 1.74
CA THR A 367 -4.42 4.70 0.29
C THR A 367 -3.48 5.77 -0.24
N ARG A 368 -3.03 5.61 -1.49
CA ARG A 368 -2.39 6.67 -2.29
C ARG A 368 -3.22 6.91 -3.51
N VAL A 369 -3.76 8.13 -3.59
CA VAL A 369 -4.67 8.58 -4.65
C VAL A 369 -4.20 9.92 -5.15
N PHE A 370 -4.10 10.08 -6.47
CA PHE A 370 -3.69 11.31 -7.11
C PHE A 370 -4.73 11.72 -8.14
N TYR A 371 -5.31 12.89 -7.96
CA TYR A 371 -6.29 13.50 -8.86
C TYR A 371 -5.72 14.76 -9.45
N PHE A 372 -5.92 14.93 -10.76
CA PHE A 372 -5.59 16.10 -11.54
C PHE A 372 -6.82 16.51 -12.35
N LEU A 373 -7.18 17.81 -12.30
CA LEU A 373 -8.33 18.33 -13.07
C LEU A 373 -8.08 18.31 -14.58
N ASN A 374 -6.83 18.48 -15.01
CA ASN A 374 -6.38 18.28 -16.39
C ASN A 374 -7.23 19.01 -17.42
N GLY A 375 -7.50 20.31 -17.16
CA GLY A 375 -8.29 21.14 -18.06
C GLY A 375 -9.76 20.73 -18.22
N GLY A 376 -10.28 19.91 -17.28
CA GLY A 376 -11.64 19.36 -17.29
C GLY A 376 -11.71 17.90 -17.71
N GLU A 377 -10.64 17.31 -18.25
CA GLU A 377 -10.49 15.88 -18.53
C GLU A 377 -9.89 15.15 -17.33
N GLU A 378 -10.66 15.06 -16.27
CA GLU A 378 -10.22 14.56 -14.96
C GLU A 378 -9.40 13.27 -15.06
N GLN A 379 -8.24 13.26 -14.43
CA GLN A 379 -7.38 12.08 -14.31
C GLN A 379 -7.28 11.64 -12.85
N MET A 380 -7.40 10.33 -12.63
CA MET A 380 -7.32 9.70 -11.32
C MET A 380 -6.33 8.55 -11.36
N PHE A 381 -5.42 8.52 -10.38
CA PHE A 381 -4.42 7.47 -10.25
C PHE A 381 -4.43 6.89 -8.84
N LEU A 382 -4.19 5.59 -8.73
CA LEU A 382 -3.94 4.88 -7.48
C LEU A 382 -2.49 4.39 -7.48
N SER A 383 -1.84 4.35 -6.31
CA SER A 383 -0.43 4.00 -6.24
C SER A 383 -0.08 3.19 -5.00
N SER A 384 0.98 2.40 -5.09
CA SER A 384 1.67 1.82 -3.93
C SER A 384 2.70 2.76 -3.31
N ALA A 385 3.06 3.86 -3.99
CA ALA A 385 4.11 4.79 -3.62
C ALA A 385 3.60 6.02 -2.87
N ASP A 386 4.29 6.41 -1.81
CA ASP A 386 4.25 7.76 -1.26
C ASP A 386 5.16 8.70 -2.09
N TRP A 387 4.99 10.00 -1.94
CA TRP A 387 5.88 11.00 -2.56
C TRP A 387 7.14 11.22 -1.71
N MET A 388 7.92 10.14 -1.60
CA MET A 388 9.20 10.09 -0.89
C MET A 388 10.31 9.60 -1.81
N GLU A 389 11.53 10.13 -1.68
CA GLU A 389 12.69 9.69 -2.48
C GLU A 389 12.90 8.18 -2.42
N ARG A 390 12.78 7.57 -1.21
CA ARG A 390 12.94 6.12 -1.07
C ARG A 390 11.91 5.31 -1.87
N ASN A 391 10.66 5.83 -2.04
CA ASN A 391 9.62 5.15 -2.83
C ASN A 391 9.85 5.40 -4.32
N LEU A 392 10.15 6.64 -4.69
CA LEU A 392 10.22 7.07 -6.07
C LEU A 392 11.55 6.69 -6.77
N ASP A 393 12.65 6.53 -6.00
CA ASP A 393 13.98 6.34 -6.56
C ASP A 393 14.65 4.99 -6.16
N LYS A 394 14.17 4.32 -5.06
CA LYS A 394 14.84 3.12 -4.49
C LYS A 394 13.93 1.91 -4.33
N ARG A 395 12.69 1.97 -4.83
CA ARG A 395 11.73 0.87 -4.75
C ARG A 395 11.10 0.60 -6.12
N VAL A 396 10.64 -0.63 -6.30
CA VAL A 396 9.70 -0.95 -7.37
C VAL A 396 8.29 -0.70 -6.83
N GLU A 397 7.64 0.31 -7.38
CA GLU A 397 6.29 0.74 -7.04
C GLU A 397 5.44 0.85 -8.30
N THR A 398 4.13 0.76 -8.15
CA THR A 398 3.16 0.94 -9.24
C THR A 398 2.27 2.14 -8.99
N CYS A 399 1.94 2.84 -10.08
CA CYS A 399 0.90 3.85 -10.12
C CYS A 399 0.10 3.63 -11.40
N PHE A 400 -1.20 3.44 -11.26
CA PHE A 400 -2.09 3.02 -12.34
C PHE A 400 -3.33 3.92 -12.41
N PRO A 401 -3.85 4.21 -13.62
CA PRO A 401 -5.03 5.03 -13.77
C PRO A 401 -6.29 4.29 -13.30
N VAL A 402 -7.24 5.05 -12.78
CA VAL A 402 -8.64 4.64 -12.65
C VAL A 402 -9.37 5.19 -13.85
N GLU A 403 -9.87 4.31 -14.68
CA GLU A 403 -10.55 4.70 -15.92
C GLU A 403 -12.08 4.54 -15.80
N GLY A 404 -12.79 5.21 -16.68
CA GLY A 404 -14.25 5.22 -16.67
C GLY A 404 -14.86 6.26 -15.71
N LYS A 405 -15.74 7.10 -16.27
CA LYS A 405 -16.35 8.24 -15.55
C LYS A 405 -17.00 7.85 -14.22
N LYS A 406 -17.63 6.67 -14.14
CA LYS A 406 -18.29 6.18 -12.91
C LYS A 406 -17.30 5.93 -11.79
N LEU A 407 -16.15 5.31 -12.08
CA LEU A 407 -15.11 5.01 -11.08
C LEU A 407 -14.38 6.28 -10.66
N ILE A 408 -14.04 7.16 -11.60
CA ILE A 408 -13.44 8.47 -11.28
C ILE A 408 -14.37 9.26 -10.35
N LEU A 409 -15.66 9.36 -10.67
CA LEU A 409 -16.64 10.06 -9.84
C LEU A 409 -16.77 9.41 -8.45
N ARG A 410 -16.71 8.08 -8.39
CA ARG A 410 -16.73 7.34 -7.12
C ARG A 410 -15.54 7.74 -6.23
N VAL A 411 -14.31 7.62 -6.75
CA VAL A 411 -13.09 7.95 -5.98
C VAL A 411 -13.07 9.43 -5.62
N LYS A 412 -13.54 10.32 -6.49
CA LYS A 412 -13.66 11.75 -6.21
C LYS A 412 -14.56 12.03 -5.01
N LYS A 413 -15.75 11.39 -4.94
CA LYS A 413 -16.65 11.49 -3.79
C LYS A 413 -16.04 10.93 -2.50
N GLU A 414 -15.22 9.90 -2.62
CA GLU A 414 -14.47 9.34 -1.49
C GLU A 414 -13.40 10.34 -0.99
N LEU A 415 -12.66 10.98 -1.90
CA LEU A 415 -11.73 12.07 -1.55
C LEU A 415 -12.44 13.27 -0.93
N GLU A 416 -13.61 13.68 -1.45
CA GLU A 416 -14.41 14.76 -0.90
C GLU A 416 -14.81 14.50 0.56
N SER A 417 -15.06 13.23 0.93
CA SER A 417 -15.35 12.87 2.34
C SER A 417 -14.16 13.21 3.25
N TYR A 418 -12.93 12.95 2.80
CA TYR A 418 -11.72 13.34 3.55
C TYR A 418 -11.51 14.85 3.60
N LEU A 419 -11.79 15.56 2.50
CA LEU A 419 -11.62 17.01 2.40
C LEU A 419 -12.68 17.78 3.23
N THR A 420 -13.81 17.18 3.51
CA THR A 420 -14.91 17.81 4.29
C THR A 420 -14.98 17.31 5.73
N ASP A 421 -14.12 16.38 6.15
CA ASP A 421 -14.05 15.92 7.54
C ASP A 421 -13.74 17.07 8.49
N ASN A 422 -14.55 17.23 9.52
CA ASN A 422 -14.42 18.25 10.56
C ASN A 422 -14.44 17.68 11.98
N THR A 423 -14.24 16.37 12.15
CA THR A 423 -14.25 15.68 13.45
C THR A 423 -12.97 14.93 13.74
N HIS A 424 -12.40 14.28 12.72
CA HIS A 424 -11.21 13.44 12.82
C HIS A 424 -10.04 13.96 11.97
N SER A 425 -10.16 15.18 11.42
CA SER A 425 -9.14 15.81 10.64
C SER A 425 -8.33 16.84 11.43
N TRP A 426 -7.08 17.02 11.00
CA TRP A 426 -6.13 17.98 11.55
C TRP A 426 -5.54 18.79 10.40
N SER A 427 -5.62 20.10 10.47
CA SER A 427 -5.08 21.02 9.46
C SER A 427 -3.66 21.45 9.80
N LEU A 428 -2.72 21.22 8.89
CA LEU A 428 -1.34 21.69 9.02
C LEU A 428 -1.28 23.21 8.76
N GLN A 429 -0.69 23.94 9.70
CA GLN A 429 -0.50 25.39 9.60
C GLN A 429 0.86 25.75 9.00
N SER A 430 1.00 27.01 8.59
CA SER A 430 2.26 27.54 8.02
C SER A 430 3.45 27.51 8.98
N ASP A 431 3.21 27.43 10.29
CA ASP A 431 4.24 27.32 11.33
C ASP A 431 4.60 25.87 11.67
N GLY A 432 3.93 24.89 11.03
CA GLY A 432 4.18 23.45 11.25
C GLY A 432 3.28 22.81 12.31
N ARG A 433 2.43 23.56 13.00
CA ARG A 433 1.48 23.00 13.96
C ARG A 433 0.30 22.35 13.27
N TYR A 434 -0.21 21.27 13.84
CA TYR A 434 -1.48 20.67 13.43
C TYR A 434 -2.60 21.13 14.38
N ILE A 435 -3.66 21.72 13.80
CA ILE A 435 -4.84 22.13 14.54
C ILE A 435 -5.99 21.18 14.20
N ARG A 436 -6.62 20.60 15.22
CA ARG A 436 -7.78 19.73 15.05
C ARG A 436 -8.96 20.53 14.51
N ASN A 437 -9.57 20.04 13.46
CA ASN A 437 -10.80 20.59 12.95
C ASN A 437 -11.97 20.15 13.82
N THR A 438 -12.80 21.09 14.24
CA THR A 438 -14.02 20.83 15.00
C THR A 438 -15.19 21.55 14.33
N PRO A 439 -16.41 20.99 14.35
CA PRO A 439 -17.57 21.69 13.84
C PRO A 439 -17.76 23.04 14.55
N THR A 440 -17.98 24.09 13.77
CA THR A 440 -18.22 25.45 14.30
C THR A 440 -19.63 25.89 13.97
N GLY A 441 -20.29 26.59 14.95
CA GLY A 441 -21.65 27.07 14.78
C GLY A 441 -22.63 25.94 14.46
N ASN A 442 -23.42 26.10 13.39
CA ASN A 442 -24.44 25.13 12.96
C ASN A 442 -23.92 24.05 12.00
N GLN A 443 -22.61 23.87 11.91
CA GLN A 443 -22.05 22.83 11.04
C GLN A 443 -22.34 21.43 11.60
N ASN A 444 -22.86 20.55 10.74
CA ASN A 444 -23.02 19.14 11.09
C ASN A 444 -21.64 18.45 11.23
N PRO A 445 -21.45 17.59 12.25
CA PRO A 445 -20.30 16.74 12.35
C PRO A 445 -20.16 15.84 11.10
N ARG A 446 -18.98 15.81 10.51
CA ARG A 446 -18.64 14.99 9.33
C ARG A 446 -17.38 14.21 9.61
N SER A 447 -17.49 12.89 9.61
CA SER A 447 -16.36 11.96 9.70
C SER A 447 -16.21 11.21 8.38
N ALA A 448 -15.07 11.32 7.74
CA ALA A 448 -14.80 10.63 6.48
C ALA A 448 -15.00 9.11 6.62
N GLN A 449 -14.41 8.53 7.66
CA GLN A 449 -14.47 7.06 7.85
C GLN A 449 -15.90 6.60 8.22
N ALA A 450 -16.65 7.36 8.99
CA ALA A 450 -18.06 7.03 9.29
C ALA A 450 -18.92 7.11 8.02
N THR A 451 -18.77 8.19 7.22
CA THR A 451 -19.49 8.36 5.95
C THR A 451 -19.18 7.21 4.98
N LEU A 452 -17.91 6.77 4.91
CA LEU A 452 -17.53 5.64 4.06
C LEU A 452 -18.06 4.31 4.58
N LEU A 453 -18.14 4.11 5.91
CA LEU A 453 -18.77 2.94 6.52
C LEU A 453 -20.26 2.87 6.20
N GLU A 454 -20.97 3.97 6.33
CA GLU A 454 -22.42 4.03 6.03
C GLU A 454 -22.69 3.75 4.54
N ARG A 455 -21.83 4.25 3.66
CA ARG A 455 -22.03 4.13 2.22
C ARG A 455 -21.58 2.79 1.64
N LEU A 456 -20.50 2.22 2.13
CA LEU A 456 -19.80 1.05 1.56
C LEU A 456 -19.78 -0.16 2.50
N GLY A 457 -19.97 0.03 3.80
CA GLY A 457 -20.01 -1.01 4.81
C GLY A 457 -21.45 -1.31 5.28
N SER A 458 -21.62 -2.40 6.03
CA SER A 458 -22.84 -2.67 6.78
C SER A 458 -22.53 -2.61 8.27
N PRO A 459 -23.06 -1.65 9.02
CA PRO A 459 -22.97 -1.73 10.47
C PRO A 459 -23.67 -3.00 10.95
N VAL A 460 -23.01 -3.77 11.80
CA VAL A 460 -23.68 -4.85 12.54
C VAL A 460 -24.54 -4.15 13.58
N LEU A 461 -25.86 -4.18 13.39
CA LEU A 461 -26.78 -3.69 14.40
C LEU A 461 -26.54 -4.53 15.67
N PRO A 462 -26.41 -3.92 16.86
CA PRO A 462 -26.34 -4.68 18.09
C PRO A 462 -27.58 -5.57 18.17
N VAL A 463 -27.34 -6.87 18.37
CA VAL A 463 -28.44 -7.79 18.70
C VAL A 463 -29.05 -7.25 19.99
N ARG A 464 -30.31 -6.81 19.91
CA ARG A 464 -31.09 -6.29 21.05
C ARG A 464 -31.31 -7.37 22.08
#